data_b29ccfc57abe14b3e017c4187b4e453c
#
_entry.id   b29ccfc57abe14b3e017c4187b4e453c
#
_cell.length_a   1.000
_cell.length_b   1.000
_cell.length_c   1.000
_cell.angle_alpha   90.00
_cell.angle_beta   90.00
_cell.angle_gamma   90.00
#
_symmetry.space_group_name_H-M   'P 1'
#
loop_
_entity.id
_entity.type
_entity.pdbx_description
1 polymer ?
#
loop_
_entity_poly.entity_id
_entity_poly.type
_entity_poly.pdbx_seq_one_letter_code
_entity_poly.pdbx_strand_id
1 'polypeptide(L)'
;MSFFEKLTKRAKEIDSLLCVGLDPHKSELQEDSAEGAFRFCQHLIEDVACAFKPNAAFFEAYGSAGWEALQRTLQLIPKEIPIVLDAKRGDIGSTSEAYATSAFSTLACDSITASPYLGGDGLQPFLKDASRGVWVLCKTSNPGSQDIQALELPTGEPLYLHVAKLCFGTWAKEHQNAGLVVGATDVDAMEKIRAALPDVWFLSPGIGAQGGDLAKALKVGLREDGLGILLPISRGISKAENPKKMAETFRAEINALRAAR
;
A
#
# COMPACT_ATOMS: atom_id res chain seq x y z
N MET A 1 -18.01 4.11 8.96
CA MET A 1 -16.61 3.88 9.37
C MET A 1 -15.75 4.14 8.14
N SER A 2 -14.80 5.06 8.24
CA SER A 2 -13.84 5.34 7.17
C SER A 2 -12.87 4.17 6.96
N PHE A 3 -12.17 4.17 5.81
CA PHE A 3 -11.16 3.14 5.53
C PHE A 3 -10.05 3.10 6.60
N PHE A 4 -9.52 4.26 7.00
CA PHE A 4 -8.43 4.30 7.98
C PHE A 4 -8.89 3.97 9.41
N GLU A 5 -10.17 4.17 9.74
CA GLU A 5 -10.74 3.62 10.97
C GLU A 5 -10.84 2.09 10.93
N LYS A 6 -11.27 1.51 9.78
CA LYS A 6 -11.28 0.06 9.56
C LYS A 6 -9.87 -0.52 9.69
N LEU A 7 -8.88 0.09 9.03
CA LEU A 7 -7.48 -0.33 9.08
C LEU A 7 -6.93 -0.24 10.52
N THR A 8 -7.18 0.89 11.21
CA THR A 8 -6.76 1.10 12.59
C THR A 8 -7.37 0.06 13.54
N LYS A 9 -8.66 -0.22 13.38
CA LYS A 9 -9.36 -1.23 14.18
C LYS A 9 -8.71 -2.60 13.97
N ARG A 10 -8.53 -3.03 12.72
CA ARG A 10 -7.89 -4.32 12.39
C ARG A 10 -6.48 -4.40 12.95
N ALA A 11 -5.65 -3.34 12.76
CA ALA A 11 -4.28 -3.31 13.26
C ALA A 11 -4.20 -3.51 14.78
N LYS A 12 -5.14 -2.95 15.54
CA LYS A 12 -5.24 -3.11 17.00
C LYS A 12 -5.74 -4.50 17.40
N GLU A 13 -6.79 -5.00 16.73
CA GLU A 13 -7.41 -6.30 17.06
C GLU A 13 -6.46 -7.48 16.92
N ILE A 14 -5.62 -7.46 15.86
CA ILE A 14 -4.68 -8.57 15.61
C ILE A 14 -3.25 -8.22 16.02
N ASP A 15 -3.02 -7.01 16.55
CA ASP A 15 -1.70 -6.48 16.87
C ASP A 15 -0.69 -6.69 15.72
N SER A 16 -0.98 -6.10 14.55
CA SER A 16 -0.17 -6.26 13.34
C SER A 16 -0.18 -5.00 12.47
N LEU A 17 0.99 -4.66 11.92
CA LEU A 17 1.16 -3.67 10.85
C LEU A 17 1.63 -4.32 9.54
N LEU A 18 1.64 -5.66 9.52
CA LEU A 18 2.06 -6.43 8.35
C LEU A 18 1.00 -6.38 7.26
N CYS A 19 1.40 -6.01 6.05
CA CYS A 19 0.62 -6.17 4.83
C CYS A 19 1.26 -7.25 3.97
N VAL A 20 0.52 -8.30 3.64
CA VAL A 20 1.05 -9.37 2.79
C VAL A 20 0.85 -8.99 1.32
N GLY A 21 1.95 -8.91 0.57
CA GLY A 21 1.92 -8.66 -0.87
C GLY A 21 1.53 -9.92 -1.65
N LEU A 22 0.55 -9.78 -2.53
CA LEU A 22 0.12 -10.83 -3.46
C LEU A 22 0.65 -10.46 -4.86
N ASP A 23 1.94 -10.73 -5.05
CA ASP A 23 2.71 -10.35 -6.24
C ASP A 23 3.19 -11.63 -6.96
N PRO A 24 2.35 -12.28 -7.81
CA PRO A 24 2.69 -13.56 -8.44
C PRO A 24 3.74 -13.38 -9.56
N HIS A 25 5.01 -13.30 -9.16
CA HIS A 25 6.13 -13.22 -10.09
C HIS A 25 6.25 -14.50 -10.90
N LYS A 26 6.38 -14.41 -12.22
CA LYS A 26 6.52 -15.57 -13.14
C LYS A 26 7.57 -16.59 -12.69
N SER A 27 8.69 -16.13 -12.13
CA SER A 27 9.76 -17.00 -11.62
C SER A 27 9.41 -17.75 -10.34
N GLU A 28 8.30 -17.44 -9.69
CA GLU A 28 7.83 -18.06 -8.46
C GLU A 28 6.59 -18.94 -8.71
N LEU A 29 6.03 -18.91 -9.91
CA LEU A 29 4.87 -19.74 -10.27
C LEU A 29 5.30 -21.16 -10.65
N GLN A 30 4.50 -22.14 -10.25
CA GLN A 30 4.66 -23.52 -10.73
C GLN A 30 4.27 -23.64 -12.21
N GLU A 31 3.34 -22.78 -12.67
CA GLU A 31 2.87 -22.69 -14.04
C GLU A 31 2.73 -21.20 -14.39
N ASP A 32 3.37 -20.75 -15.49
CA ASP A 32 3.28 -19.37 -15.99
C ASP A 32 1.91 -19.16 -16.66
N SER A 33 0.88 -19.03 -15.84
CA SER A 33 -0.51 -18.85 -16.25
C SER A 33 -1.30 -18.03 -15.23
N ALA A 34 -2.49 -17.54 -15.64
CA ALA A 34 -3.42 -16.88 -14.73
C ALA A 34 -3.86 -17.81 -13.57
N GLU A 35 -4.04 -19.10 -13.85
CA GLU A 35 -4.37 -20.09 -12.82
C GLU A 35 -3.19 -20.32 -11.86
N GLY A 36 -1.97 -20.33 -12.38
CA GLY A 36 -0.75 -20.38 -11.54
C GLY A 36 -0.64 -19.17 -10.63
N ALA A 37 -0.95 -17.97 -11.13
CA ALA A 37 -0.98 -16.74 -10.33
C ALA A 37 -2.05 -16.81 -9.21
N PHE A 38 -3.25 -17.32 -9.50
CA PHE A 38 -4.29 -17.54 -8.51
C PHE A 38 -3.84 -18.51 -7.41
N ARG A 39 -3.33 -19.71 -7.78
CA ARG A 39 -2.84 -20.71 -6.82
C ARG A 39 -1.72 -20.17 -5.94
N PHE A 40 -0.78 -19.43 -6.52
CA PHE A 40 0.28 -18.77 -5.76
C PHE A 40 -0.29 -17.85 -4.67
N CYS A 41 -1.23 -16.98 -5.02
CA CYS A 41 -1.84 -16.07 -4.06
C CYS A 41 -2.67 -16.79 -3.00
N GLN A 42 -3.36 -17.87 -3.35
CA GLN A 42 -4.14 -18.68 -2.42
C GLN A 42 -3.32 -19.17 -1.24
N HIS A 43 -2.05 -19.57 -1.47
CA HIS A 43 -1.15 -20.05 -0.42
C HIS A 43 -0.64 -18.96 0.52
N LEU A 44 -0.83 -17.67 0.16
CA LEU A 44 -0.35 -16.53 0.94
C LEU A 44 -1.44 -15.87 1.78
N ILE A 45 -2.72 -16.28 1.62
CA ILE A 45 -3.84 -15.66 2.33
C ILE A 45 -3.97 -16.30 3.71
N GLU A 46 -3.58 -15.53 4.75
CA GLU A 46 -3.52 -15.95 6.14
C GLU A 46 -4.02 -14.84 7.09
N ASP A 47 -4.55 -15.20 8.24
CA ASP A 47 -5.19 -14.27 9.18
C ASP A 47 -4.25 -13.29 9.89
N VAL A 48 -2.93 -13.52 9.83
CA VAL A 48 -1.92 -12.66 10.50
C VAL A 48 -1.72 -11.31 9.82
N ALA A 49 -2.26 -11.14 8.60
CA ALA A 49 -2.15 -9.90 7.86
C ALA A 49 -3.08 -8.82 8.39
N CYS A 50 -2.56 -7.61 8.56
CA CYS A 50 -3.36 -6.40 8.77
C CYS A 50 -4.12 -6.01 7.49
N ALA A 51 -3.51 -6.24 6.33
CA ALA A 51 -4.09 -6.04 5.01
C ALA A 51 -3.43 -6.97 3.99
N PHE A 52 -4.10 -7.20 2.85
CA PHE A 52 -3.48 -7.78 1.66
C PHE A 52 -3.31 -6.74 0.56
N LYS A 53 -2.21 -6.88 -0.18
CA LYS A 53 -1.90 -5.94 -1.27
C LYS A 53 -1.63 -6.70 -2.58
N PRO A 54 -2.69 -7.08 -3.34
CA PRO A 54 -2.53 -7.59 -4.69
C PRO A 54 -2.00 -6.50 -5.62
N ASN A 55 -1.05 -6.85 -6.48
CA ASN A 55 -0.53 -5.95 -7.49
C ASN A 55 -1.16 -6.31 -8.85
N ALA A 56 -2.00 -5.40 -9.35
CA ALA A 56 -2.77 -5.59 -10.56
C ALA A 56 -1.92 -5.95 -11.79
N ALA A 57 -0.72 -5.39 -11.90
CA ALA A 57 0.15 -5.59 -13.06
C ALA A 57 0.50 -7.06 -13.33
N PHE A 58 0.69 -7.87 -12.28
CA PHE A 58 0.97 -9.30 -12.43
C PHE A 58 -0.20 -10.10 -12.98
N PHE A 59 -1.42 -9.64 -12.75
CA PHE A 59 -2.63 -10.26 -13.28
C PHE A 59 -2.97 -9.71 -14.66
N GLU A 60 -2.85 -8.38 -14.87
CA GLU A 60 -3.06 -7.73 -16.16
C GLU A 60 -2.21 -8.35 -17.27
N ALA A 61 -1.00 -8.82 -16.94
CA ALA A 61 -0.10 -9.50 -17.87
C ALA A 61 -0.69 -10.77 -18.51
N TYR A 62 -1.73 -11.37 -17.90
CA TYR A 62 -2.45 -12.54 -18.44
C TYR A 62 -3.78 -12.19 -19.11
N GLY A 63 -4.04 -10.90 -19.41
CA GLY A 63 -5.28 -10.46 -20.09
C GLY A 63 -6.54 -10.74 -19.27
N SER A 64 -7.63 -11.13 -19.94
CA SER A 64 -8.92 -11.39 -19.29
C SER A 64 -8.87 -12.52 -18.26
N ALA A 65 -8.11 -13.58 -18.52
CA ALA A 65 -7.92 -14.67 -17.58
C ALA A 65 -7.21 -14.21 -16.30
N GLY A 66 -6.28 -13.24 -16.41
CA GLY A 66 -5.63 -12.65 -15.26
C GLY A 66 -6.58 -11.81 -14.40
N TRP A 67 -7.47 -11.02 -15.03
CA TRP A 67 -8.50 -10.29 -14.30
C TRP A 67 -9.46 -11.22 -13.54
N GLU A 68 -9.85 -12.33 -14.14
CA GLU A 68 -10.66 -13.36 -13.50
C GLU A 68 -9.90 -13.99 -12.31
N ALA A 69 -8.61 -14.30 -12.48
CA ALA A 69 -7.76 -14.82 -11.43
C ALA A 69 -7.63 -13.81 -10.27
N LEU A 70 -7.48 -12.51 -10.56
CA LEU A 70 -7.49 -11.46 -9.54
C LEU A 70 -8.82 -11.44 -8.78
N GLN A 71 -9.96 -11.43 -9.46
CA GLN A 71 -11.28 -11.44 -8.82
C GLN A 71 -11.45 -12.66 -7.88
N ARG A 72 -11.07 -13.85 -8.34
CA ARG A 72 -11.09 -15.06 -7.53
C ARG A 72 -10.17 -14.96 -6.31
N THR A 73 -8.98 -14.38 -6.48
CA THR A 73 -8.03 -14.14 -5.37
C THR A 73 -8.64 -13.23 -4.32
N LEU A 74 -9.25 -12.13 -4.73
CA LEU A 74 -9.87 -11.18 -3.80
C LEU A 74 -11.04 -11.79 -3.02
N GLN A 75 -11.78 -12.71 -3.63
CA GLN A 75 -12.90 -13.43 -3.00
C GLN A 75 -12.46 -14.40 -1.90
N LEU A 76 -11.19 -14.85 -1.90
CA LEU A 76 -10.63 -15.70 -0.84
C LEU A 76 -10.27 -14.90 0.42
N ILE A 77 -10.08 -13.58 0.31
CA ILE A 77 -9.69 -12.74 1.43
C ILE A 77 -10.90 -12.52 2.35
N PRO A 78 -10.79 -12.83 3.65
CA PRO A 78 -11.86 -12.56 4.62
C PRO A 78 -12.27 -11.08 4.62
N LYS A 79 -13.56 -10.79 4.71
CA LYS A 79 -14.12 -9.43 4.57
C LYS A 79 -13.63 -8.43 5.62
N GLU A 80 -13.20 -8.93 6.77
CA GLU A 80 -12.62 -8.12 7.84
C GLU A 80 -11.20 -7.66 7.54
N ILE A 81 -10.50 -8.27 6.58
CA ILE A 81 -9.13 -7.93 6.23
C ILE A 81 -9.13 -6.92 5.07
N PRO A 82 -8.63 -5.69 5.29
CA PRO A 82 -8.56 -4.67 4.24
C PRO A 82 -7.75 -5.10 3.01
N ILE A 83 -8.25 -4.74 1.84
CA ILE A 83 -7.59 -4.98 0.55
C ILE A 83 -7.07 -3.67 -0.02
N VAL A 84 -5.76 -3.62 -0.31
CA VAL A 84 -5.08 -2.51 -0.98
C VAL A 84 -4.77 -2.92 -2.42
N LEU A 85 -5.55 -2.47 -3.39
CA LEU A 85 -5.25 -2.70 -4.81
C LEU A 85 -4.03 -1.87 -5.23
N ASP A 86 -2.90 -2.52 -5.46
CA ASP A 86 -1.70 -1.85 -5.95
C ASP A 86 -1.74 -1.72 -7.48
N ALA A 87 -2.33 -0.64 -7.98
CA ALA A 87 -2.58 -0.41 -9.40
C ALA A 87 -2.00 0.93 -9.91
N LYS A 88 -1.65 1.83 -9.00
CA LYS A 88 -1.04 3.15 -9.28
C LYS A 88 -1.79 3.92 -10.36
N ARG A 89 -3.14 3.88 -10.30
CA ARG A 89 -3.99 4.56 -11.28
C ARG A 89 -3.87 6.07 -11.18
N GLY A 90 -4.05 6.74 -12.31
CA GLY A 90 -4.06 8.19 -12.42
C GLY A 90 -4.52 8.55 -13.83
N ASP A 91 -5.61 9.30 -13.91
CA ASP A 91 -6.21 9.82 -15.14
C ASP A 91 -7.09 11.03 -14.79
N ILE A 92 -7.85 11.56 -15.72
CA ILE A 92 -8.73 12.71 -15.51
C ILE A 92 -10.20 12.35 -15.77
N GLY A 93 -11.10 13.10 -15.12
CA GLY A 93 -12.53 13.08 -15.37
C GLY A 93 -13.13 11.68 -15.35
N SER A 94 -13.91 11.35 -16.38
CA SER A 94 -14.65 10.08 -16.50
C SER A 94 -13.74 8.83 -16.55
N THR A 95 -12.49 8.97 -17.01
CA THR A 95 -11.53 7.85 -17.02
C THR A 95 -11.13 7.48 -15.59
N SER A 96 -10.82 8.47 -14.74
CA SER A 96 -10.58 8.22 -13.30
C SER A 96 -11.81 7.64 -12.60
N GLU A 97 -13.04 8.07 -12.98
CA GLU A 97 -14.28 7.49 -12.45
C GLU A 97 -14.44 6.01 -12.85
N ALA A 98 -14.08 5.65 -14.09
CA ALA A 98 -14.07 4.26 -14.54
C ALA A 98 -13.07 3.40 -13.74
N TYR A 99 -11.86 3.92 -13.47
CA TYR A 99 -10.89 3.23 -12.62
C TYR A 99 -11.36 3.09 -11.16
N ALA A 100 -11.98 4.12 -10.59
CA ALA A 100 -12.55 4.05 -9.24
C ALA A 100 -13.68 3.01 -9.17
N THR A 101 -14.58 2.98 -10.16
CA THR A 101 -15.64 1.97 -10.29
C THR A 101 -15.07 0.56 -10.40
N SER A 102 -14.04 0.36 -11.23
CA SER A 102 -13.36 -0.93 -11.37
C SER A 102 -12.78 -1.41 -10.03
N ALA A 103 -12.05 -0.54 -9.32
CA ALA A 103 -11.42 -0.91 -8.06
C ALA A 103 -12.42 -1.16 -6.93
N PHE A 104 -13.38 -0.26 -6.75
CA PHE A 104 -14.22 -0.23 -5.55
C PHE A 104 -15.55 -0.97 -5.70
N SER A 105 -16.12 -0.97 -6.92
CA SER A 105 -17.40 -1.63 -7.18
C SER A 105 -17.22 -3.02 -7.79
N THR A 106 -16.39 -3.14 -8.84
CA THR A 106 -16.22 -4.42 -9.57
C THR A 106 -15.32 -5.38 -8.80
N LEU A 107 -14.14 -4.91 -8.37
CA LEU A 107 -13.18 -5.71 -7.59
C LEU A 107 -13.46 -5.69 -6.09
N ALA A 108 -14.34 -4.81 -5.62
CA ALA A 108 -14.72 -4.62 -4.22
C ALA A 108 -13.52 -4.41 -3.25
N CYS A 109 -12.41 -3.81 -3.75
CA CYS A 109 -11.26 -3.48 -2.92
C CYS A 109 -11.60 -2.36 -1.92
N ASP A 110 -10.97 -2.37 -0.77
CA ASP A 110 -11.16 -1.32 0.25
C ASP A 110 -10.36 -0.06 -0.05
N SER A 111 -9.23 -0.19 -0.75
CA SER A 111 -8.36 0.93 -1.10
C SER A 111 -7.55 0.66 -2.37
N ILE A 112 -6.97 1.73 -2.93
CA ILE A 112 -6.17 1.70 -4.15
C ILE A 112 -4.93 2.59 -4.02
N THR A 113 -3.83 2.23 -4.69
CA THR A 113 -2.71 3.15 -4.91
C THR A 113 -2.99 4.02 -6.13
N ALA A 114 -2.75 5.33 -6.01
CA ALA A 114 -3.01 6.31 -7.07
C ALA A 114 -1.82 7.25 -7.30
N SER A 115 -1.61 7.66 -8.55
CA SER A 115 -0.59 8.62 -8.94
C SER A 115 -1.13 10.05 -8.87
N PRO A 116 -0.46 10.98 -8.17
CA PRO A 116 -0.89 12.36 -8.08
C PRO A 116 -0.40 13.24 -9.26
N TYR A 117 0.31 12.65 -10.21
CA TYR A 117 1.01 13.41 -11.26
C TYR A 117 0.08 14.30 -12.12
N LEU A 118 -1.19 13.92 -12.23
CA LEU A 118 -2.22 14.70 -12.94
C LEU A 118 -2.96 15.69 -12.05
N GLY A 119 -2.57 15.85 -10.78
CA GLY A 119 -3.19 16.79 -9.86
C GLY A 119 -4.39 16.23 -9.09
N GLY A 120 -5.04 17.10 -8.32
CA GLY A 120 -6.10 16.71 -7.39
C GLY A 120 -7.39 16.26 -8.07
N ASP A 121 -7.74 16.85 -9.20
CA ASP A 121 -8.91 16.49 -10.00
C ASP A 121 -8.84 15.02 -10.50
N GLY A 122 -7.64 14.55 -10.83
CA GLY A 122 -7.38 13.14 -11.16
C GLY A 122 -7.60 12.18 -9.97
N LEU A 123 -7.42 12.66 -8.74
CA LEU A 123 -7.61 11.87 -7.52
C LEU A 123 -9.04 11.90 -6.99
N GLN A 124 -9.82 12.96 -7.29
CA GLN A 124 -11.18 13.16 -6.74
C GLN A 124 -12.11 11.96 -6.89
N PRO A 125 -12.18 11.26 -8.05
CA PRO A 125 -13.04 10.10 -8.17
C PRO A 125 -12.76 8.97 -7.17
N PHE A 126 -11.50 8.81 -6.75
CA PHE A 126 -11.10 7.82 -5.74
C PHE A 126 -11.37 8.31 -4.31
N LEU A 127 -11.37 9.64 -4.09
CA LEU A 127 -11.51 10.27 -2.78
C LEU A 127 -12.97 10.53 -2.35
N LYS A 128 -13.95 10.37 -3.25
CA LYS A 128 -15.37 10.70 -3.02
C LYS A 128 -16.03 9.95 -1.87
N ASP A 129 -15.55 8.76 -1.53
CA ASP A 129 -16.16 7.88 -0.54
C ASP A 129 -15.19 7.63 0.62
N ALA A 130 -15.49 8.19 1.79
CA ALA A 130 -14.68 8.04 2.99
C ALA A 130 -14.46 6.58 3.42
N SER A 131 -15.36 5.67 3.02
CA SER A 131 -15.21 4.23 3.30
C SER A 131 -14.13 3.56 2.45
N ARG A 132 -13.62 4.26 1.43
CA ARG A 132 -12.56 3.81 0.52
C ARG A 132 -11.27 4.56 0.78
N GLY A 133 -10.14 3.85 0.79
CA GLY A 133 -8.82 4.46 1.02
C GLY A 133 -8.08 4.75 -0.28
N VAL A 134 -7.32 5.84 -0.31
CA VAL A 134 -6.45 6.18 -1.43
C VAL A 134 -5.02 6.34 -0.95
N TRP A 135 -4.13 5.49 -1.45
CA TRP A 135 -2.70 5.56 -1.16
C TRP A 135 -2.00 6.35 -2.26
N VAL A 136 -1.74 7.62 -2.01
CA VAL A 136 -1.15 8.54 -2.98
C VAL A 136 0.35 8.33 -3.05
N LEU A 137 0.90 8.12 -4.26
CA LEU A 137 2.36 8.03 -4.45
C LEU A 137 2.99 9.36 -4.03
N CYS A 138 3.95 9.27 -3.11
CA CYS A 138 4.63 10.44 -2.56
C CYS A 138 6.14 10.33 -2.75
N LYS A 139 6.81 9.42 -2.03
CA LYS A 139 8.23 9.13 -2.21
C LYS A 139 8.43 7.63 -2.35
N THR A 140 8.66 7.19 -3.57
CA THR A 140 8.76 5.76 -3.90
C THR A 140 10.16 5.21 -3.67
N SER A 141 10.27 3.87 -3.53
CA SER A 141 11.51 3.19 -3.15
C SER A 141 12.52 2.95 -4.29
N ASN A 142 12.12 3.20 -5.55
CA ASN A 142 12.97 2.98 -6.71
C ASN A 142 14.00 4.11 -6.89
N PRO A 143 15.19 3.85 -7.45
CA PRO A 143 16.21 4.88 -7.68
C PRO A 143 15.74 6.07 -8.51
N GLY A 144 14.95 5.85 -9.57
CA GLY A 144 14.38 6.90 -10.42
C GLY A 144 13.40 7.86 -9.72
N SER A 145 13.07 7.61 -8.45
CA SER A 145 12.31 8.58 -7.64
C SER A 145 13.06 9.90 -7.45
N GLN A 146 14.38 9.90 -7.59
CA GLN A 146 15.22 11.10 -7.52
C GLN A 146 14.99 12.05 -8.71
N ASP A 147 14.63 11.52 -9.87
CA ASP A 147 14.51 12.29 -11.12
C ASP A 147 13.37 13.33 -11.06
N ILE A 148 12.31 13.03 -10.28
CA ILE A 148 11.12 13.88 -10.19
C ILE A 148 10.79 14.20 -8.73
N GLN A 149 10.62 13.17 -7.88
CA GLN A 149 10.04 13.34 -6.55
C GLN A 149 10.94 14.14 -5.60
N ALA A 150 12.28 14.08 -5.80
CA ALA A 150 13.25 14.80 -5.00
C ALA A 150 13.61 16.19 -5.55
N LEU A 151 13.02 16.62 -6.66
CA LEU A 151 13.24 17.99 -7.19
C LEU A 151 12.86 19.02 -6.16
N GLU A 152 13.71 20.03 -5.98
CA GLU A 152 13.45 21.14 -5.08
C GLU A 152 12.63 22.23 -5.77
N LEU A 153 11.60 22.68 -5.10
CA LEU A 153 10.81 23.84 -5.49
C LEU A 153 11.59 25.13 -5.19
N PRO A 154 11.21 26.29 -5.76
CA PRO A 154 11.86 27.57 -5.45
C PRO A 154 11.88 27.95 -3.96
N THR A 155 11.02 27.32 -3.15
CA THR A 155 10.98 27.46 -1.69
C THR A 155 12.03 26.62 -0.95
N GLY A 156 12.79 25.76 -1.63
CA GLY A 156 13.68 24.77 -1.05
C GLY A 156 12.96 23.50 -0.56
N GLU A 157 11.64 23.43 -0.74
CA GLU A 157 10.85 22.25 -0.36
C GLU A 157 10.94 21.19 -1.46
N PRO A 158 11.25 19.91 -1.13
CA PRO A 158 11.24 18.85 -2.14
C PRO A 158 9.81 18.54 -2.60
N LEU A 159 9.68 18.20 -3.89
CA LEU A 159 8.37 17.97 -4.53
C LEU A 159 7.53 16.91 -3.79
N TYR A 160 8.15 15.82 -3.29
CA TYR A 160 7.40 14.80 -2.55
C TYR A 160 6.72 15.38 -1.29
N LEU A 161 7.38 16.30 -0.58
CA LEU A 161 6.80 16.93 0.62
C LEU A 161 5.66 17.89 0.26
N HIS A 162 5.81 18.61 -0.85
CA HIS A 162 4.75 19.45 -1.40
C HIS A 162 3.51 18.60 -1.77
N VAL A 163 3.70 17.49 -2.45
CA VAL A 163 2.62 16.53 -2.78
C VAL A 163 1.93 16.03 -1.51
N ALA A 164 2.70 15.68 -0.48
CA ALA A 164 2.14 15.24 0.79
C ALA A 164 1.25 16.34 1.42
N LYS A 165 1.71 17.58 1.45
CA LYS A 165 0.94 18.71 1.98
C LYS A 165 -0.31 19.02 1.14
N LEU A 166 -0.23 18.97 -0.19
CA LEU A 166 -1.39 19.12 -1.07
C LEU A 166 -2.43 18.03 -0.82
N CYS A 167 -1.98 16.80 -0.63
CA CYS A 167 -2.87 15.66 -0.39
C CYS A 167 -3.78 15.89 0.81
N PHE A 168 -3.23 16.31 1.95
CA PHE A 168 -4.00 16.50 3.19
C PHE A 168 -4.58 17.89 3.36
N GLY A 169 -3.91 18.92 2.85
CA GLY A 169 -4.37 20.29 2.95
C GLY A 169 -5.48 20.66 1.96
N THR A 170 -5.54 19.94 0.83
CA THR A 170 -6.43 20.32 -0.28
C THR A 170 -7.23 19.13 -0.82
N TRP A 171 -6.55 18.06 -1.30
CA TRP A 171 -7.19 17.03 -2.12
C TRP A 171 -8.09 16.08 -1.32
N ALA A 172 -7.62 15.61 -0.16
CA ALA A 172 -8.35 14.69 0.72
C ALA A 172 -8.93 15.39 1.96
N LYS A 173 -8.99 16.72 1.97
CA LYS A 173 -9.39 17.51 3.14
C LYS A 173 -10.79 17.15 3.66
N GLU A 174 -11.73 16.89 2.77
CA GLU A 174 -13.13 16.65 3.11
C GLU A 174 -13.31 15.30 3.83
N HIS A 175 -12.74 14.23 3.30
CA HIS A 175 -13.00 12.88 3.80
C HIS A 175 -11.83 12.27 4.58
N GLN A 176 -10.65 12.87 4.53
CA GLN A 176 -9.41 12.43 5.18
C GLN A 176 -9.11 10.93 4.96
N ASN A 177 -9.48 10.43 3.77
CA ASN A 177 -9.37 9.03 3.37
C ASN A 177 -8.15 8.74 2.50
N ALA A 178 -7.12 9.59 2.59
CA ALA A 178 -5.83 9.40 1.94
C ALA A 178 -4.76 8.91 2.93
N GLY A 179 -3.85 8.10 2.42
CA GLY A 179 -2.55 7.78 2.98
C GLY A 179 -1.46 8.01 1.94
N LEU A 180 -0.20 7.91 2.31
CA LEU A 180 0.91 8.14 1.42
C LEU A 180 1.72 6.88 1.18
N VAL A 181 2.12 6.64 -0.07
CA VAL A 181 3.14 5.65 -0.39
C VAL A 181 4.51 6.29 -0.17
N VAL A 182 5.20 5.84 0.88
CA VAL A 182 6.54 6.31 1.26
C VAL A 182 7.45 5.10 1.45
N GLY A 183 8.44 4.94 0.57
CA GLY A 183 9.33 3.78 0.57
C GLY A 183 10.19 3.71 1.83
N ALA A 184 10.32 2.52 2.40
CA ALA A 184 11.17 2.25 3.57
C ALA A 184 12.68 2.40 3.30
N THR A 185 13.07 2.64 2.05
CA THR A 185 14.47 2.88 1.63
C THR A 185 14.91 4.33 1.80
N ASP A 186 13.97 5.27 2.01
CA ASP A 186 14.25 6.70 2.17
C ASP A 186 13.70 7.18 3.52
N VAL A 187 14.47 6.90 4.57
CA VAL A 187 14.11 7.20 5.97
C VAL A 187 14.05 8.71 6.20
N ASP A 188 14.93 9.49 5.57
CA ASP A 188 14.98 10.95 5.71
C ASP A 188 13.71 11.61 5.14
N ALA A 189 13.23 11.12 3.97
CA ALA A 189 11.97 11.60 3.41
C ALA A 189 10.78 11.22 4.31
N MET A 190 10.79 9.99 4.84
CA MET A 190 9.75 9.52 5.77
C MET A 190 9.70 10.40 7.03
N GLU A 191 10.85 10.74 7.63
CA GLU A 191 10.95 11.60 8.81
C GLU A 191 10.40 13.01 8.53
N LYS A 192 10.80 13.62 7.40
CA LYS A 192 10.31 14.95 6.98
C LYS A 192 8.79 14.96 6.76
N ILE A 193 8.25 13.90 6.14
CA ILE A 193 6.80 13.81 5.92
C ILE A 193 6.08 13.59 7.25
N ARG A 194 6.57 12.72 8.14
CA ARG A 194 5.99 12.49 9.46
C ARG A 194 5.99 13.74 10.33
N ALA A 195 7.07 14.52 10.31
CA ALA A 195 7.16 15.80 11.03
C ALA A 195 6.13 16.82 10.52
N ALA A 196 5.89 16.87 9.20
CA ALA A 196 4.91 17.78 8.61
C ALA A 196 3.45 17.30 8.76
N LEU A 197 3.22 15.99 8.82
CA LEU A 197 1.92 15.33 8.83
C LEU A 197 1.92 14.18 9.87
N PRO A 198 1.80 14.51 11.17
CA PRO A 198 1.99 13.54 12.25
C PRO A 198 0.96 12.40 12.25
N ASP A 199 -0.25 12.61 11.73
CA ASP A 199 -1.35 11.64 11.79
C ASP A 199 -1.50 10.77 10.53
N VAL A 200 -0.71 11.02 9.48
CA VAL A 200 -0.85 10.31 8.21
C VAL A 200 -0.51 8.82 8.33
N TRP A 201 -1.21 7.98 7.56
CA TRP A 201 -0.82 6.60 7.33
C TRP A 201 0.18 6.49 6.17
N PHE A 202 1.25 5.75 6.38
CA PHE A 202 2.19 5.35 5.33
C PHE A 202 1.90 3.93 4.85
N LEU A 203 1.89 3.72 3.54
CA LEU A 203 2.12 2.43 2.92
C LEU A 203 3.59 2.41 2.53
N SER A 204 4.38 1.58 3.22
CA SER A 204 5.84 1.67 3.15
C SER A 204 6.48 0.41 2.56
N PRO A 205 6.51 0.28 1.22
CA PRO A 205 7.17 -0.83 0.54
C PRO A 205 8.70 -0.71 0.63
N GLY A 206 9.37 -1.85 0.39
CA GLY A 206 10.83 -1.89 0.25
C GLY A 206 11.56 -2.57 1.39
N ILE A 207 10.86 -3.06 2.42
CA ILE A 207 11.47 -3.87 3.49
C ILE A 207 11.98 -5.19 2.92
N GLY A 208 13.17 -5.57 3.30
CA GLY A 208 13.84 -6.81 2.90
C GLY A 208 14.35 -6.76 1.47
N ALA A 209 13.55 -7.18 0.49
CA ALA A 209 13.97 -7.39 -0.91
C ALA A 209 14.55 -6.16 -1.62
N GLN A 210 14.26 -4.94 -1.16
CA GLN A 210 14.79 -3.68 -1.71
C GLN A 210 15.80 -3.00 -0.77
N GLY A 211 16.22 -3.67 0.31
CA GLY A 211 17.24 -3.18 1.23
C GLY A 211 16.75 -2.17 2.28
N GLY A 212 15.44 -1.98 2.42
CA GLY A 212 14.87 -1.14 3.48
C GLY A 212 15.14 -1.73 4.86
N ASP A 213 15.56 -0.88 5.79
CA ASP A 213 15.82 -1.21 7.20
C ASP A 213 14.53 -1.08 7.99
N LEU A 214 14.00 -2.21 8.46
CA LEU A 214 12.74 -2.27 9.20
C LEU A 214 12.79 -1.44 10.49
N ALA A 215 13.88 -1.53 11.25
CA ALA A 215 14.00 -0.82 12.51
C ALA A 215 14.03 0.71 12.31
N LYS A 216 14.78 1.18 11.32
CA LYS A 216 14.82 2.61 10.98
C LYS A 216 13.48 3.10 10.45
N ALA A 217 12.83 2.33 9.54
CA ALA A 217 11.53 2.71 9.00
C ALA A 217 10.46 2.80 10.09
N LEU A 218 10.43 1.86 11.04
CA LEU A 218 9.51 1.90 12.18
C LEU A 218 9.82 3.07 13.11
N LYS A 219 11.10 3.35 13.40
CA LYS A 219 11.51 4.44 14.30
C LYS A 219 10.93 5.79 13.88
N VAL A 220 10.94 6.09 12.57
CA VAL A 220 10.47 7.39 12.04
C VAL A 220 9.07 7.33 11.46
N GLY A 221 8.63 6.17 10.99
CA GLY A 221 7.34 5.99 10.30
C GLY A 221 6.15 5.82 11.24
N LEU A 222 6.37 5.35 12.48
CA LEU A 222 5.29 5.20 13.46
C LEU A 222 4.80 6.56 13.97
N ARG A 223 3.48 6.64 14.20
CA ARG A 223 2.85 7.72 14.98
C ARG A 223 3.07 7.49 16.48
N GLU A 224 2.71 8.47 17.31
CA GLU A 224 2.80 8.37 18.78
C GLU A 224 1.98 7.20 19.34
N ASP A 225 0.84 6.85 18.70
CA ASP A 225 -0.01 5.72 19.08
C ASP A 225 0.55 4.34 18.70
N GLY A 226 1.76 4.29 18.13
CA GLY A 226 2.42 3.06 17.67
C GLY A 226 1.82 2.46 16.38
N LEU A 227 1.02 3.23 15.66
CA LEU A 227 0.40 2.88 14.36
C LEU A 227 0.95 3.81 13.25
N GLY A 228 0.19 4.01 12.17
CA GLY A 228 0.48 5.00 11.13
C GLY A 228 1.43 4.52 10.04
N ILE A 229 1.83 3.28 10.03
CA ILE A 229 2.60 2.65 8.95
C ILE A 229 2.05 1.26 8.65
N LEU A 230 1.85 0.95 7.38
CA LEU A 230 1.50 -0.37 6.88
C LEU A 230 2.68 -0.88 6.05
N LEU A 231 3.18 -2.05 6.37
CA LEU A 231 4.44 -2.60 5.85
C LEU A 231 4.15 -3.75 4.87
N PRO A 232 4.09 -3.49 3.55
CA PRO A 232 3.91 -4.54 2.56
C PRO A 232 5.19 -5.36 2.41
N ILE A 233 5.09 -6.65 2.70
CA ILE A 233 6.13 -7.65 2.51
C ILE A 233 5.62 -8.72 1.54
N SER A 234 6.31 -8.93 0.43
CA SER A 234 5.95 -9.89 -0.61
C SER A 234 6.97 -11.04 -0.65
N ARG A 235 8.06 -10.89 -1.39
CA ARG A 235 9.07 -11.94 -1.60
C ARG A 235 9.72 -12.47 -0.31
N GLY A 236 9.78 -11.66 0.74
CA GLY A 236 10.24 -12.11 2.06
C GLY A 236 9.34 -13.19 2.66
N ILE A 237 8.06 -13.21 2.28
CA ILE A 237 7.08 -14.19 2.72
C ILE A 237 6.93 -15.29 1.68
N SER A 238 6.67 -14.93 0.41
CA SER A 238 6.35 -15.90 -0.65
C SER A 238 7.46 -16.92 -0.93
N LYS A 239 8.73 -16.53 -0.76
CA LYS A 239 9.90 -17.41 -0.98
C LYS A 239 10.28 -18.28 0.22
N ALA A 240 9.61 -18.11 1.35
CA ALA A 240 9.87 -18.93 2.51
C ALA A 240 9.32 -20.35 2.32
N GLU A 241 9.98 -21.34 2.89
CA GLU A 241 9.51 -22.73 2.91
C GLU A 241 8.09 -22.84 3.54
N ASN A 242 7.83 -22.01 4.55
CA ASN A 242 6.52 -21.87 5.17
C ASN A 242 6.13 -20.39 5.24
N PRO A 243 5.35 -19.89 4.25
CA PRO A 243 4.93 -18.49 4.19
C PRO A 243 4.15 -18.02 5.42
N LYS A 244 3.28 -18.85 5.98
CA LYS A 244 2.51 -18.53 7.20
C LYS A 244 3.44 -18.24 8.37
N LYS A 245 4.34 -19.18 8.67
CA LYS A 245 5.31 -19.01 9.75
C LYS A 245 6.20 -17.79 9.52
N MET A 246 6.55 -17.50 8.28
CA MET A 246 7.35 -16.31 7.95
C MET A 246 6.55 -15.02 8.18
N ALA A 247 5.27 -14.98 7.83
CA ALA A 247 4.40 -13.84 8.12
C ALA A 247 4.25 -13.61 9.64
N GLU A 248 4.09 -14.69 10.43
CA GLU A 248 4.09 -14.63 11.89
C GLU A 248 5.43 -14.10 12.44
N THR A 249 6.56 -14.51 11.86
CA THR A 249 7.89 -14.03 12.23
C THR A 249 8.02 -12.53 11.97
N PHE A 250 7.62 -12.04 10.79
CA PHE A 250 7.65 -10.60 10.50
C PHE A 250 6.72 -9.82 11.43
N ARG A 251 5.51 -10.33 11.72
CA ARG A 251 4.63 -9.68 12.69
C ARG A 251 5.28 -9.55 14.05
N ALA A 252 5.90 -10.63 14.54
CA ALA A 252 6.59 -10.63 15.83
C ALA A 252 7.78 -9.66 15.86
N GLU A 253 8.59 -9.61 14.80
CA GLU A 253 9.71 -8.68 14.66
C GLU A 253 9.23 -7.22 14.65
N ILE A 254 8.19 -6.91 13.85
CA ILE A 254 7.58 -5.57 13.81
C ILE A 254 7.12 -5.16 15.21
N ASN A 255 6.43 -6.06 15.94
CA ASN A 255 5.91 -5.75 17.27
C ASN A 255 7.02 -5.60 18.31
N ALA A 256 8.08 -6.41 18.26
CA ALA A 256 9.24 -6.24 19.13
C ALA A 256 9.90 -4.85 18.94
N LEU A 257 10.05 -4.40 17.69
CA LEU A 257 10.59 -3.08 17.39
C LEU A 257 9.65 -1.93 17.79
N ARG A 258 8.33 -2.13 17.71
CA ARG A 258 7.33 -1.16 18.18
C ARG A 258 7.38 -1.00 19.69
N ALA A 259 7.56 -2.09 20.43
CA ALA A 259 7.63 -2.07 21.90
C ALA A 259 8.94 -1.50 22.46
N ALA A 260 9.99 -1.48 21.65
CA ALA A 260 11.33 -0.95 22.04
C ALA A 260 11.49 0.56 21.80
N ARG A 261 10.46 1.26 21.37
CA ARG A 261 10.44 2.69 21.02
C ARG A 261 10.36 3.64 22.24
#